data_0fb730c3e9634065d16a9ea7ea5df62d
#
_entry.id   0fb730c3e9634065d16a9ea7ea5df62d
#
_cell.length_a   1.000
_cell.length_b   1.000
_cell.length_c   1.000
_cell.angle_alpha   90.00
_cell.angle_beta   90.00
_cell.angle_gamma   90.00
#
_symmetry.space_group_name_H-M   'P 1'
#
loop_
_entity.id
_entity.type
_entity.pdbx_description
1 polymer ?
#
loop_
_entity_poly.entity_id
_entity_poly.type
_entity_poly.pdbx_seq_one_letter_code
_entity_poly.pdbx_strand_id
1 'polypeptide(L)'
;MKRYVIAGNWKMNFTPAEATSFINEIKPMIEGKNNCDIIFCAPYVTIAAAQEAAKGSQIKIGAENVHFADKGAYTGEVSAKMLTSCGVEYVIIGHSERRQYFGETDETVNLRTKAALAAGMKVILCLGEVKEQRLAGITKEVVSMQTKLDLAGVSAEDMKNVIIAYEPVW
;
A
#
# COMPACT_ATOMS: atom_id res chain seq x y z
N MET A 1 2.63 23.33 1.68
CA MET A 1 2.94 22.91 0.30
C MET A 1 2.64 21.43 0.19
N LYS A 2 1.97 20.95 -0.87
CA LYS A 2 1.74 19.52 -1.08
C LYS A 2 3.09 18.83 -1.32
N ARG A 3 3.39 17.79 -0.54
CA ARG A 3 4.60 16.99 -0.72
C ARG A 3 4.31 15.87 -1.73
N TYR A 4 5.21 15.65 -2.67
CA TYR A 4 5.10 14.54 -3.62
C TYR A 4 5.42 13.21 -2.92
N VAL A 5 4.75 12.14 -3.37
CA VAL A 5 5.01 10.77 -2.92
C VAL A 5 5.43 9.95 -4.14
N ILE A 6 6.58 9.31 -4.04
CA ILE A 6 7.10 8.36 -5.02
C ILE A 6 7.04 6.99 -4.36
N ALA A 7 6.06 6.18 -4.75
CA ALA A 7 5.84 4.85 -4.19
C ALA A 7 6.09 3.78 -5.25
N GLY A 8 7.03 2.88 -4.98
CA GLY A 8 7.29 1.70 -5.80
C GLY A 8 6.56 0.49 -5.22
N ASN A 9 5.69 -0.13 -5.99
CA ASN A 9 5.09 -1.42 -5.68
C ASN A 9 5.97 -2.51 -6.29
N TRP A 10 6.65 -3.30 -5.46
CA TRP A 10 7.55 -4.35 -5.96
C TRP A 10 6.80 -5.55 -6.50
N LYS A 11 5.55 -5.70 -6.09
CA LYS A 11 4.73 -6.86 -6.44
C LYS A 11 5.44 -8.15 -6.00
N MET A 12 5.33 -9.23 -6.77
CA MET A 12 5.99 -10.51 -6.46
C MET A 12 7.42 -10.53 -7.04
N ASN A 13 8.27 -9.60 -6.56
CA ASN A 13 9.69 -9.52 -6.96
C ASN A 13 10.58 -9.33 -5.73
N PHE A 14 11.86 -9.55 -5.94
CA PHE A 14 12.94 -9.44 -4.95
C PHE A 14 12.93 -10.50 -3.84
N THR A 15 14.04 -11.21 -3.75
CA THR A 15 14.46 -11.94 -2.56
C THR A 15 15.00 -10.96 -1.50
N PRO A 16 15.16 -11.35 -0.24
CA PRO A 16 15.75 -10.49 0.79
C PRO A 16 17.13 -9.92 0.41
N ALA A 17 17.97 -10.71 -0.26
CA ALA A 17 19.30 -10.26 -0.70
C ALA A 17 19.22 -9.21 -1.82
N GLU A 18 18.34 -9.43 -2.81
CA GLU A 18 18.11 -8.47 -3.90
C GLU A 18 17.50 -7.17 -3.39
N ALA A 19 16.55 -7.24 -2.44
CA ALA A 19 15.98 -6.06 -1.80
C ALA A 19 17.06 -5.22 -1.08
N THR A 20 17.97 -5.87 -0.35
CA THR A 20 19.10 -5.22 0.30
C THR A 20 20.02 -4.54 -0.73
N SER A 21 20.38 -5.25 -1.79
CA SER A 21 21.24 -4.71 -2.86
C SER A 21 20.61 -3.49 -3.51
N PHE A 22 19.34 -3.58 -3.91
CA PHE A 22 18.60 -2.50 -4.55
C PHE A 22 18.52 -1.24 -3.67
N ILE A 23 18.19 -1.39 -2.38
CA ILE A 23 18.10 -0.25 -1.48
C ILE A 23 19.46 0.40 -1.27
N ASN A 24 20.53 -0.38 -1.11
CA ASN A 24 21.88 0.15 -0.96
C ASN A 24 22.37 0.91 -2.21
N GLU A 25 21.97 0.47 -3.40
CA GLU A 25 22.24 1.17 -4.64
C GLU A 25 21.50 2.49 -4.78
N ILE A 26 20.21 2.52 -4.35
CA ILE A 26 19.37 3.73 -4.44
C ILE A 26 19.75 4.79 -3.40
N LYS A 27 20.17 4.41 -2.19
CA LYS A 27 20.47 5.34 -1.10
C LYS A 27 21.33 6.53 -1.52
N PRO A 28 22.51 6.36 -2.14
CA PRO A 28 23.35 7.48 -2.55
C PRO A 28 22.71 8.34 -3.66
N MET A 29 21.83 7.76 -4.49
CA MET A 29 21.19 8.49 -5.58
C MET A 29 20.13 9.49 -5.09
N ILE A 30 19.57 9.27 -3.89
CA ILE A 30 18.50 10.08 -3.31
C ILE A 30 18.97 10.95 -2.15
N GLU A 31 20.23 10.85 -1.77
CA GLU A 31 20.79 11.65 -0.69
C GLU A 31 20.61 13.15 -0.96
N GLY A 32 20.13 13.88 0.04
CA GLY A 32 19.84 15.32 -0.07
C GLY A 32 18.56 15.69 -0.85
N LYS A 33 17.86 14.74 -1.45
CA LYS A 33 16.62 14.98 -2.22
C LYS A 33 15.38 14.93 -1.31
N ASN A 34 15.08 16.04 -0.63
CA ASN A 34 14.06 16.11 0.43
C ASN A 34 12.70 16.64 -0.06
N ASN A 35 12.47 16.70 -1.38
CA ASN A 35 11.26 17.28 -1.97
C ASN A 35 10.10 16.29 -2.13
N CYS A 36 10.30 15.01 -1.84
CA CYS A 36 9.29 13.97 -1.91
C CYS A 36 9.47 12.93 -0.80
N ASP A 37 8.41 12.16 -0.54
CA ASP A 37 8.47 10.93 0.24
C ASP A 37 8.77 9.76 -0.71
N ILE A 38 9.74 8.92 -0.34
CA ILE A 38 10.16 7.76 -1.12
C ILE A 38 9.75 6.50 -0.36
N ILE A 39 8.89 5.68 -0.98
CA ILE A 39 8.30 4.50 -0.36
C ILE A 39 8.55 3.30 -1.27
N PHE A 40 9.00 2.17 -0.71
CA PHE A 40 9.00 0.88 -1.38
C PHE A 40 8.05 -0.07 -0.66
N CYS A 41 6.98 -0.48 -1.35
CA CYS A 41 6.06 -1.50 -0.87
C CYS A 41 6.57 -2.87 -1.33
N ALA A 42 6.84 -3.72 -0.37
CA ALA A 42 7.60 -4.95 -0.52
C ALA A 42 6.77 -6.19 -0.11
N PRO A 43 7.03 -7.35 -0.74
CA PRO A 43 6.51 -8.64 -0.25
C PRO A 43 6.89 -8.88 1.21
N TYR A 44 6.03 -9.54 1.98
CA TYR A 44 6.25 -9.76 3.42
C TYR A 44 7.62 -10.39 3.73
N VAL A 45 8.07 -11.32 2.89
CA VAL A 45 9.34 -12.03 3.07
C VAL A 45 10.57 -11.13 2.97
N THR A 46 10.46 -9.98 2.29
CA THR A 46 11.57 -9.05 2.08
C THR A 46 11.56 -7.84 3.03
N ILE A 47 10.45 -7.61 3.74
CA ILE A 47 10.25 -6.41 4.58
C ILE A 47 11.39 -6.22 5.60
N ALA A 48 11.75 -7.27 6.33
CA ALA A 48 12.79 -7.16 7.38
C ALA A 48 14.16 -6.75 6.80
N ALA A 49 14.53 -7.35 5.67
CA ALA A 49 15.79 -7.03 4.98
C ALA A 49 15.76 -5.61 4.39
N ALA A 50 14.63 -5.22 3.80
CA ALA A 50 14.41 -3.88 3.26
C ALA A 50 14.48 -2.81 4.35
N GLN A 51 13.84 -3.04 5.51
CA GLN A 51 13.90 -2.13 6.66
C GLN A 51 15.33 -1.95 7.17
N GLU A 52 16.08 -3.03 7.31
CA GLU A 52 17.47 -2.97 7.76
C GLU A 52 18.33 -2.17 6.77
N ALA A 53 18.22 -2.46 5.48
CA ALA A 53 18.95 -1.74 4.43
C ALA A 53 18.56 -0.26 4.34
N ALA A 54 17.31 0.10 4.62
CA ALA A 54 16.82 1.48 4.56
C ALA A 54 17.26 2.35 5.74
N LYS A 55 17.81 1.76 6.83
CA LYS A 55 18.27 2.52 7.99
C LYS A 55 19.23 3.66 7.63
N GLY A 56 19.04 4.79 8.27
CA GLY A 56 19.85 6.00 8.04
C GLY A 56 19.54 6.72 6.72
N SER A 57 18.46 6.35 6.02
CA SER A 57 18.00 7.04 4.81
C SER A 57 16.58 7.58 5.00
N GLN A 58 16.10 8.32 4.01
CA GLN A 58 14.71 8.79 3.94
C GLN A 58 13.72 7.78 3.35
N ILE A 59 14.20 6.60 2.94
CA ILE A 59 13.36 5.54 2.37
C ILE A 59 12.43 4.99 3.45
N LYS A 60 11.14 4.89 3.10
CA LYS A 60 10.11 4.23 3.90
C LYS A 60 9.76 2.89 3.27
N ILE A 61 9.55 1.90 4.12
CA ILE A 61 9.12 0.58 3.67
C ILE A 61 7.63 0.44 3.95
N GLY A 62 6.90 0.01 2.92
CA GLY A 62 5.50 -0.34 2.96
C GLY A 62 5.30 -1.85 2.77
N ALA A 63 4.09 -2.30 3.06
CA ALA A 63 3.61 -3.63 2.71
C ALA A 63 2.66 -3.57 1.50
N GLU A 64 2.49 -4.69 0.81
CA GLU A 64 1.63 -4.80 -0.38
C GLU A 64 0.21 -5.24 -0.05
N ASN A 65 -0.03 -5.63 1.20
CA ASN A 65 -1.33 -6.04 1.73
C ASN A 65 -1.32 -6.03 3.26
N VAL A 66 -2.51 -6.16 3.86
CA VAL A 66 -2.71 -6.35 5.30
C VAL A 66 -4.03 -7.06 5.54
N HIS A 67 -4.12 -7.94 6.52
CA HIS A 67 -5.40 -8.52 6.95
C HIS A 67 -6.12 -7.59 7.93
N PHE A 68 -7.45 -7.61 7.90
CA PHE A 68 -8.28 -6.75 8.76
C PHE A 68 -8.40 -7.22 10.21
N ALA A 69 -8.14 -8.50 10.50
CA ALA A 69 -8.14 -9.02 11.87
C ALA A 69 -6.75 -8.90 12.51
N ASP A 70 -6.72 -8.59 13.81
CA ASP A 70 -5.46 -8.46 14.56
C ASP A 70 -4.73 -9.79 14.74
N LYS A 71 -5.50 -10.87 14.90
CA LYS A 71 -5.01 -12.25 15.11
C LYS A 71 -6.14 -13.24 14.85
N GLY A 72 -5.79 -14.51 14.69
CA GLY A 72 -6.79 -15.58 14.61
C GLY A 72 -6.41 -16.67 13.62
N ALA A 73 -7.38 -17.52 13.28
CA ALA A 73 -7.24 -18.63 12.35
C ALA A 73 -7.31 -18.15 10.89
N TYR A 74 -6.30 -17.42 10.46
CA TYR A 74 -6.17 -16.84 9.12
C TYR A 74 -4.81 -17.25 8.52
N THR A 75 -4.66 -18.53 8.24
CA THR A 75 -3.40 -19.11 7.77
C THR A 75 -2.88 -18.37 6.53
N GLY A 76 -1.64 -17.88 6.63
CA GLY A 76 -0.96 -17.13 5.55
C GLY A 76 -1.17 -15.61 5.58
N GLU A 77 -2.10 -15.09 6.38
CA GLU A 77 -2.36 -13.65 6.51
C GLU A 77 -1.40 -12.96 7.50
N VAL A 78 -1.19 -11.66 7.28
CA VAL A 78 -0.37 -10.80 8.12
C VAL A 78 -1.20 -9.62 8.59
N SER A 79 -1.26 -9.41 9.92
CA SER A 79 -2.04 -8.32 10.52
C SER A 79 -1.29 -6.98 10.52
N ALA A 80 -2.04 -5.89 10.68
CA ALA A 80 -1.46 -4.55 10.82
C ALA A 80 -0.48 -4.46 12.01
N LYS A 81 -0.80 -5.12 13.12
CA LYS A 81 0.09 -5.18 14.30
C LYS A 81 1.41 -5.89 14.00
N MET A 82 1.40 -6.97 13.21
CA MET A 82 2.64 -7.64 12.78
C MET A 82 3.48 -6.71 11.91
N LEU A 83 2.87 -5.99 10.97
CA LEU A 83 3.57 -5.06 10.09
C LEU A 83 4.18 -3.88 10.85
N THR A 84 3.42 -3.24 11.74
CA THR A 84 3.92 -2.12 12.54
C THR A 84 5.05 -2.54 13.49
N SER A 85 5.01 -3.79 14.01
CA SER A 85 6.12 -4.32 14.82
C SER A 85 7.43 -4.50 14.04
N CYS A 86 7.34 -4.62 12.71
CA CYS A 86 8.49 -4.62 11.79
C CYS A 86 8.87 -3.21 11.30
N GLY A 87 8.26 -2.14 11.84
CA GLY A 87 8.53 -0.76 11.44
C GLY A 87 7.89 -0.34 10.12
N VAL A 88 6.92 -1.09 9.61
CA VAL A 88 6.20 -0.75 8.36
C VAL A 88 5.27 0.43 8.62
N GLU A 89 5.41 1.50 7.83
CA GLU A 89 4.60 2.71 7.97
C GLU A 89 3.47 2.80 6.93
N TYR A 90 3.61 2.16 5.78
CA TYR A 90 2.68 2.25 4.65
C TYR A 90 2.15 0.88 4.25
N VAL A 91 0.95 0.85 3.68
CA VAL A 91 0.40 -0.37 3.10
C VAL A 91 -0.43 -0.07 1.87
N ILE A 92 -0.24 -0.86 0.81
CA ILE A 92 -1.12 -0.88 -0.36
C ILE A 92 -2.35 -1.71 -0.03
N ILE A 93 -3.54 -1.18 -0.33
CA ILE A 93 -4.82 -1.87 -0.12
C ILE A 93 -5.67 -1.73 -1.37
N GLY A 94 -6.38 -2.79 -1.74
CA GLY A 94 -7.31 -2.81 -2.86
C GLY A 94 -6.66 -2.76 -4.24
N HIS A 95 -5.38 -3.16 -4.35
CA HIS A 95 -4.69 -3.21 -5.64
C HIS A 95 -5.46 -4.07 -6.65
N SER A 96 -5.47 -3.66 -7.91
CA SER A 96 -6.23 -4.32 -8.98
C SER A 96 -5.95 -5.82 -9.09
N GLU A 97 -4.70 -6.25 -8.96
CA GLU A 97 -4.33 -7.67 -8.97
C GLU A 97 -4.98 -8.45 -7.83
N ARG A 98 -5.11 -7.85 -6.64
CA ARG A 98 -5.75 -8.50 -5.51
C ARG A 98 -7.26 -8.61 -5.68
N ARG A 99 -7.88 -7.61 -6.27
CA ARG A 99 -9.30 -7.66 -6.66
C ARG A 99 -9.55 -8.73 -7.72
N GLN A 100 -8.68 -8.83 -8.73
CA GLN A 100 -8.83 -9.78 -9.83
C GLN A 100 -8.49 -11.23 -9.47
N TYR A 101 -7.41 -11.45 -8.75
CA TYR A 101 -6.85 -12.79 -8.55
C TYR A 101 -7.09 -13.36 -7.16
N PHE A 102 -7.37 -12.53 -6.17
CA PHE A 102 -7.47 -12.93 -4.76
C PHE A 102 -8.83 -12.61 -4.14
N GLY A 103 -9.83 -12.22 -4.96
CA GLY A 103 -11.22 -12.04 -4.54
C GLY A 103 -11.44 -10.87 -3.57
N GLU A 104 -10.58 -9.87 -3.56
CA GLU A 104 -10.81 -8.66 -2.75
C GLU A 104 -11.98 -7.86 -3.32
N THR A 105 -12.88 -7.44 -2.44
CA THR A 105 -14.07 -6.61 -2.73
C THR A 105 -13.93 -5.25 -2.05
N ASP A 106 -14.78 -4.29 -2.42
CA ASP A 106 -14.81 -2.99 -1.74
C ASP A 106 -15.08 -3.13 -0.24
N GLU A 107 -15.88 -4.12 0.17
CA GLU A 107 -16.11 -4.43 1.59
C GLU A 107 -14.82 -4.87 2.29
N THR A 108 -14.08 -5.84 1.73
CA THR A 108 -12.83 -6.31 2.33
C THR A 108 -11.74 -5.25 2.29
N VAL A 109 -11.71 -4.41 1.27
CA VAL A 109 -10.82 -3.24 1.15
C VAL A 109 -11.13 -2.21 2.24
N ASN A 110 -12.39 -1.92 2.51
CA ASN A 110 -12.81 -1.04 3.61
C ASN A 110 -12.36 -1.57 4.98
N LEU A 111 -12.58 -2.87 5.25
CA LEU A 111 -12.16 -3.50 6.50
C LEU A 111 -10.64 -3.41 6.70
N ARG A 112 -9.85 -3.71 5.65
CA ARG A 112 -8.38 -3.62 5.67
C ARG A 112 -7.91 -2.17 5.86
N THR A 113 -8.56 -1.22 5.19
CA THR A 113 -8.27 0.22 5.33
C THR A 113 -8.44 0.69 6.76
N LYS A 114 -9.57 0.36 7.39
CA LYS A 114 -9.84 0.69 8.79
C LYS A 114 -8.84 0.06 9.75
N ALA A 115 -8.50 -1.22 9.55
CA ALA A 115 -7.54 -1.92 10.40
C ALA A 115 -6.14 -1.31 10.30
N ALA A 116 -5.70 -0.95 9.10
CA ALA A 116 -4.41 -0.27 8.90
C ALA A 116 -4.37 1.11 9.57
N LEU A 117 -5.42 1.93 9.36
CA LEU A 117 -5.52 3.25 9.98
C LEU A 117 -5.57 3.17 11.51
N ALA A 118 -6.35 2.23 12.08
CA ALA A 118 -6.41 1.99 13.52
C ALA A 118 -5.06 1.58 14.13
N ALA A 119 -4.20 0.93 13.34
CA ALA A 119 -2.83 0.59 13.74
C ALA A 119 -1.82 1.73 13.50
N GLY A 120 -2.27 2.91 13.06
CA GLY A 120 -1.42 4.07 12.82
C GLY A 120 -0.64 4.03 11.50
N MET A 121 -0.99 3.12 10.59
CA MET A 121 -0.36 3.04 9.27
C MET A 121 -0.95 4.08 8.32
N LYS A 122 -0.19 4.42 7.29
CA LYS A 122 -0.65 5.19 6.14
C LYS A 122 -1.06 4.24 5.02
N VAL A 123 -2.22 4.50 4.44
CA VAL A 123 -2.83 3.64 3.41
C VAL A 123 -2.59 4.22 2.03
N ILE A 124 -2.12 3.40 1.11
CA ILE A 124 -2.13 3.66 -0.33
C ILE A 124 -3.32 2.87 -0.89
N LEU A 125 -4.46 3.54 -1.02
CA LEU A 125 -5.72 2.95 -1.47
C LEU A 125 -5.77 2.94 -2.98
N CYS A 126 -5.76 1.76 -3.58
CA CYS A 126 -5.83 1.57 -5.02
C CYS A 126 -7.27 1.42 -5.49
N LEU A 127 -7.59 2.14 -6.55
CA LEU A 127 -8.88 2.06 -7.23
C LEU A 127 -8.72 2.35 -8.73
N GLY A 128 -9.64 1.85 -9.52
CA GLY A 128 -9.62 2.00 -10.97
C GLY A 128 -10.61 1.08 -11.65
N GLU A 129 -11.04 1.47 -12.82
CA GLU A 129 -11.99 0.74 -13.66
C GLU A 129 -11.29 -0.31 -14.53
N VAL A 130 -12.04 -1.33 -14.93
CA VAL A 130 -11.63 -2.27 -15.98
C VAL A 130 -11.87 -1.70 -17.38
N LYS A 131 -11.24 -2.29 -18.40
CA LYS A 131 -11.29 -1.80 -19.78
C LYS A 131 -12.71 -1.66 -20.33
N GLU A 132 -13.56 -2.62 -20.03
CA GLU A 132 -14.97 -2.64 -20.44
C GLU A 132 -15.73 -1.43 -19.88
N GLN A 133 -15.48 -1.09 -18.62
CA GLN A 133 -16.09 0.09 -17.95
C GLN A 133 -15.57 1.40 -18.56
N ARG A 134 -14.28 1.44 -18.91
CA ARG A 134 -13.70 2.60 -19.61
C ARG A 134 -14.35 2.80 -20.98
N LEU A 135 -14.49 1.73 -21.75
CA LEU A 135 -15.12 1.77 -23.08
C LEU A 135 -16.62 2.11 -22.99
N ALA A 136 -17.30 1.71 -21.93
CA ALA A 136 -18.68 2.08 -21.65
C ALA A 136 -18.84 3.54 -21.15
N GLY A 137 -17.75 4.27 -20.93
CA GLY A 137 -17.76 5.66 -20.47
C GLY A 137 -18.15 5.88 -18.99
N ILE A 138 -18.10 4.82 -18.16
CA ILE A 138 -18.54 4.84 -16.76
C ILE A 138 -17.39 4.90 -15.73
N THR A 139 -16.21 5.33 -16.14
CA THR A 139 -15.04 5.46 -15.25
C THR A 139 -15.35 6.23 -13.98
N LYS A 140 -16.03 7.39 -14.11
CA LYS A 140 -16.34 8.27 -12.99
C LYS A 140 -17.26 7.58 -11.97
N GLU A 141 -18.27 6.88 -12.43
CA GLU A 141 -19.23 6.15 -11.62
C GLU A 141 -18.52 5.02 -10.84
N VAL A 142 -17.68 4.25 -11.52
CA VAL A 142 -16.90 3.17 -10.91
C VAL A 142 -15.96 3.71 -9.84
N VAL A 143 -15.12 4.69 -10.17
CA VAL A 143 -14.15 5.28 -9.24
C VAL A 143 -14.85 5.96 -8.06
N SER A 144 -15.98 6.64 -8.31
CA SER A 144 -16.78 7.25 -7.23
C SER A 144 -17.39 6.19 -6.30
N MET A 145 -17.87 5.09 -6.87
CA MET A 145 -18.43 3.97 -6.08
C MET A 145 -17.35 3.33 -5.21
N GLN A 146 -16.20 2.95 -5.80
CA GLN A 146 -15.08 2.36 -5.07
C GLN A 146 -14.62 3.30 -3.95
N THR A 147 -14.37 4.57 -4.25
CA THR A 147 -13.95 5.56 -3.24
C THR A 147 -14.95 5.64 -2.07
N LYS A 148 -16.23 5.67 -2.38
CA LYS A 148 -17.30 5.76 -1.38
C LYS A 148 -17.39 4.52 -0.49
N LEU A 149 -17.25 3.33 -1.08
CA LEU A 149 -17.35 2.07 -0.37
C LEU A 149 -16.06 1.76 0.41
N ASP A 150 -14.90 1.92 -0.22
CA ASP A 150 -13.60 1.64 0.38
C ASP A 150 -13.31 2.54 1.59
N LEU A 151 -13.84 3.77 1.59
CA LEU A 151 -13.66 4.76 2.65
C LEU A 151 -14.88 4.91 3.57
N ALA A 152 -15.87 4.03 3.46
CA ALA A 152 -17.07 4.10 4.31
C ALA A 152 -16.73 4.06 5.80
N GLY A 153 -17.12 5.13 6.54
CA GLY A 153 -16.84 5.26 7.97
C GLY A 153 -15.40 5.61 8.34
N VAL A 154 -14.55 5.96 7.38
CA VAL A 154 -13.23 6.56 7.65
C VAL A 154 -13.45 8.02 8.03
N SER A 155 -12.85 8.47 9.13
CA SER A 155 -13.01 9.85 9.62
C SER A 155 -12.23 10.86 8.78
N ALA A 156 -12.62 12.13 8.82
CA ALA A 156 -11.85 13.20 8.18
C ALA A 156 -10.42 13.34 8.73
N GLU A 157 -10.21 12.97 9.98
CA GLU A 157 -8.87 12.96 10.59
C GLU A 157 -8.03 11.82 10.00
N ASP A 158 -8.59 10.62 9.90
CA ASP A 158 -7.89 9.45 9.33
C ASP A 158 -7.57 9.63 7.84
N MET A 159 -8.38 10.41 7.11
CA MET A 159 -8.12 10.73 5.69
C MET A 159 -6.78 11.42 5.45
N LYS A 160 -6.16 12.02 6.44
CA LYS A 160 -4.79 12.58 6.34
C LYS A 160 -3.73 11.50 6.13
N ASN A 161 -4.06 10.26 6.48
CA ASN A 161 -3.21 9.09 6.36
C ASN A 161 -3.58 8.21 5.15
N VAL A 162 -4.43 8.71 4.23
CA VAL A 162 -4.83 7.99 3.02
C VAL A 162 -4.30 8.69 1.78
N ILE A 163 -3.63 7.92 0.93
CA ILE A 163 -3.21 8.32 -0.41
C ILE A 163 -4.08 7.55 -1.39
N ILE A 164 -4.77 8.25 -2.28
CA ILE A 164 -5.54 7.62 -3.35
C ILE A 164 -4.61 7.35 -4.53
N ALA A 165 -4.49 6.09 -4.90
CA ALA A 165 -3.74 5.62 -6.06
C ALA A 165 -4.72 5.17 -7.15
N TYR A 166 -5.04 6.08 -8.06
CA TYR A 166 -5.86 5.74 -9.22
C TYR A 166 -4.99 5.11 -10.31
N GLU A 167 -5.30 3.87 -10.63
CA GLU A 167 -4.66 3.13 -11.72
C GLU A 167 -5.71 2.32 -12.47
N PRO A 168 -5.98 2.61 -13.77
CA PRO A 168 -6.86 1.77 -14.57
C PRO A 168 -6.34 0.32 -14.60
N VAL A 169 -7.22 -0.64 -14.31
CA VAL A 169 -6.83 -2.07 -14.24
C VAL A 169 -6.16 -2.56 -15.53
N TRP A 170 -6.58 -1.99 -16.65
CA TRP A 170 -6.09 -2.31 -17.99
C TRP A 170 -4.86 -1.51 -18.42
#